data_5d00e81a21e15ad4a047cb43e85648dd
#
_entry.id   5d00e81a21e15ad4a047cb43e85648dd
#
_cell.length_a   1.000
_cell.length_b   1.000
_cell.length_c   1.000
_cell.angle_alpha   90.00
_cell.angle_beta   90.00
_cell.angle_gamma   90.00
#
_symmetry.space_group_name_H-M   'P 1'
#
loop_
_entity.id
_entity.type
_entity.pdbx_description
1 polymer ?
#
loop_
_entity_poly.entity_id
_entity_poly.type
_entity_poly.pdbx_seq_one_letter_code
_entity_poly.pdbx_strand_id
1 'polypeptide(L)'
;MNRIKQIKVENLFFILATIFIFSFMFLFPINRVPDEMNHARMTWETFHKPTENSFKWMDEIPSNDKVKPKENKQLLARKIEMKNEPFKVGISLKTISFLPQLIGMTIGSWISPSVGMIIYMGRIFNALAYILGLYFLIRYFKYGKTALMFISLLPIMVQQASSLSYDVMNYLEVMLAIGFITNLAYSKRFTNRNFVQVIGLAILLLATKPNNILLLGLIPFVSFEFKGVLKVLNRPFESLKIIVSRYKFVFYLLLLITIGFILQFLMRNEGGLVHYIHVLLNTLVNARQNGDLNSILTIGVFGYLGNFTLQLPLWLIFIDIAVLVLIFLANEKDFFSKDFSIFAAWLFPIQVLATVTVMYLQWTPIVLGHGASVSVGSQGRYFTPFLILFLPLVANLGKFEISQNKVLKISTITLLVNFLISIFLIIPFYWM
;
A
#
# COMPACT_ATOMS: atom_id res chain seq x y z
N MET A 1 24.21 -34.88 -12.33
CA MET A 1 23.60 -34.02 -11.32
C MET A 1 22.49 -33.18 -11.97
N ASN A 2 21.23 -33.59 -11.78
CA ASN A 2 20.09 -32.90 -12.35
C ASN A 2 20.06 -31.45 -11.83
N ARG A 3 20.16 -30.46 -12.75
CA ARG A 3 19.86 -29.05 -12.43
C ARG A 3 18.38 -29.00 -12.02
N ILE A 4 18.12 -28.98 -10.74
CA ILE A 4 16.79 -28.63 -10.22
C ILE A 4 16.43 -27.30 -10.87
N LYS A 5 15.40 -27.30 -11.74
CA LYS A 5 14.92 -26.08 -12.38
C LYS A 5 14.60 -25.06 -11.28
N GLN A 6 15.31 -23.98 -11.26
CA GLN A 6 15.13 -22.92 -10.28
C GLN A 6 13.70 -22.37 -10.39
N ILE A 7 12.97 -22.35 -9.27
CA ILE A 7 11.63 -21.80 -9.22
C ILE A 7 11.72 -20.30 -9.55
N LYS A 8 10.90 -19.83 -10.48
CA LYS A 8 10.78 -18.40 -10.80
C LYS A 8 10.20 -17.65 -9.62
N VAL A 9 10.64 -16.40 -9.41
CA VAL A 9 10.23 -15.55 -8.29
C VAL A 9 8.70 -15.40 -8.22
N GLU A 10 8.05 -15.19 -9.36
CA GLU A 10 6.58 -15.08 -9.44
C GLU A 10 5.85 -16.36 -8.98
N ASN A 11 6.39 -17.54 -9.29
CA ASN A 11 5.79 -18.82 -8.88
C ASN A 11 6.00 -19.06 -7.38
N LEU A 12 7.19 -18.71 -6.86
CA LEU A 12 7.47 -18.78 -5.43
C LEU A 12 6.55 -17.85 -4.65
N PHE A 13 6.38 -16.61 -5.14
CA PHE A 13 5.42 -15.66 -4.57
C PHE A 13 4.02 -16.26 -4.52
N PHE A 14 3.52 -16.81 -5.64
CA PHE A 14 2.19 -17.38 -5.72
C PHE A 14 1.95 -18.46 -4.65
N ILE A 15 2.90 -19.37 -4.47
CA ILE A 15 2.81 -20.45 -3.48
C ILE A 15 2.78 -19.87 -2.06
N LEU A 16 3.76 -19.02 -1.72
CA LEU A 16 3.85 -18.43 -0.38
C LEU A 16 2.65 -17.52 -0.07
N ALA A 17 2.25 -16.66 -1.01
CA ALA A 17 1.12 -15.77 -0.85
C ALA A 17 -0.19 -16.55 -0.60
N THR A 18 -0.41 -17.63 -1.35
CA THR A 18 -1.60 -18.48 -1.15
C THR A 18 -1.61 -19.05 0.26
N ILE A 19 -0.51 -19.65 0.71
CA ILE A 19 -0.43 -20.23 2.05
C ILE A 19 -0.61 -19.17 3.13
N PHE A 20 0.12 -18.07 3.06
CA PHE A 20 0.14 -17.03 4.09
C PHE A 20 -1.20 -16.31 4.20
N ILE A 21 -1.74 -15.86 3.07
CA ILE A 21 -2.98 -15.06 3.06
C ILE A 21 -4.18 -15.89 3.48
N PHE A 22 -4.32 -17.13 2.99
CA PHE A 22 -5.43 -17.99 3.41
C PHE A 22 -5.29 -18.41 4.89
N SER A 23 -4.06 -18.64 5.38
CA SER A 23 -3.86 -18.89 6.82
C SER A 23 -4.29 -17.68 7.66
N PHE A 24 -3.84 -16.48 7.32
CA PHE A 24 -4.24 -15.25 8.04
C PHE A 24 -5.74 -14.99 7.94
N MET A 25 -6.37 -15.26 6.79
CA MET A 25 -7.80 -15.09 6.58
C MET A 25 -8.66 -15.85 7.61
N PHE A 26 -8.23 -17.04 8.00
CA PHE A 26 -8.95 -17.86 8.99
C PHE A 26 -8.47 -17.62 10.42
N LEU A 27 -7.21 -17.19 10.61
CA LEU A 27 -6.65 -16.92 11.93
C LEU A 27 -7.06 -15.53 12.46
N PHE A 28 -7.22 -14.52 11.60
CA PHE A 28 -7.76 -13.24 12.01
C PHE A 28 -9.29 -13.29 12.05
N PRO A 29 -9.90 -13.14 13.23
CA PRO A 29 -11.34 -13.04 13.34
C PRO A 29 -11.85 -11.82 12.57
N ILE A 30 -13.12 -11.81 12.20
CA ILE A 30 -13.75 -10.67 11.52
C ILE A 30 -13.65 -9.43 12.44
N ASN A 31 -13.40 -8.26 11.84
CA ASN A 31 -13.25 -6.98 12.53
C ASN A 31 -12.03 -6.89 13.49
N ARG A 32 -10.94 -7.64 13.19
CA ARG A 32 -9.66 -7.57 13.92
C ARG A 32 -8.52 -7.11 13.05
N VAL A 33 -8.82 -6.69 11.83
CA VAL A 33 -7.89 -5.98 10.95
C VAL A 33 -8.32 -4.51 10.89
N PRO A 34 -7.39 -3.55 10.95
CA PRO A 34 -7.75 -2.13 10.99
C PRO A 34 -8.67 -1.74 9.83
N ASP A 35 -9.73 -1.00 10.14
CA ASP A 35 -10.72 -0.45 9.21
C ASP A 35 -11.55 -1.47 8.45
N GLU A 36 -11.47 -2.78 8.77
CA GLU A 36 -12.13 -3.83 7.99
C GLU A 36 -13.64 -3.60 7.86
N MET A 37 -14.34 -3.27 8.94
CA MET A 37 -15.79 -3.02 8.88
C MET A 37 -16.15 -1.71 8.20
N ASN A 38 -15.31 -0.68 8.33
CA ASN A 38 -15.49 0.55 7.57
C ASN A 38 -15.38 0.29 6.06
N HIS A 39 -14.38 -0.49 5.66
CA HIS A 39 -14.21 -0.89 4.26
C HIS A 39 -15.34 -1.80 3.77
N ALA A 40 -15.82 -2.73 4.60
CA ALA A 40 -16.98 -3.56 4.30
C ALA A 40 -18.23 -2.70 4.06
N ARG A 41 -18.48 -1.71 4.93
CA ARG A 41 -19.61 -0.78 4.80
C ARG A 41 -19.53 0.02 3.51
N MET A 42 -18.39 0.68 3.25
CA MET A 42 -18.19 1.46 2.01
C MET A 42 -18.35 0.59 0.75
N THR A 43 -17.91 -0.66 0.82
CA THR A 43 -18.10 -1.64 -0.27
C THR A 43 -19.57 -1.97 -0.46
N TRP A 44 -20.27 -2.29 0.62
CA TRP A 44 -21.67 -2.70 0.60
C TRP A 44 -22.58 -1.58 0.12
N GLU A 45 -22.32 -0.32 0.51
CA GLU A 45 -23.01 0.88 0.07
C GLU A 45 -22.99 1.10 -1.45
N THR A 46 -22.04 0.48 -2.16
CA THR A 46 -21.99 0.58 -3.63
C THR A 46 -23.24 -0.03 -4.28
N PHE A 47 -23.82 -1.09 -3.69
CA PHE A 47 -25.01 -1.77 -4.22
C PHE A 47 -26.20 -1.74 -3.28
N HIS A 48 -26.07 -1.13 -2.12
CA HIS A 48 -27.15 -1.04 -1.14
C HIS A 48 -27.28 0.39 -0.62
N LYS A 49 -28.51 0.88 -0.62
CA LYS A 49 -28.78 2.22 -0.10
C LYS A 49 -28.85 2.19 1.43
N PRO A 50 -28.15 3.09 2.14
CA PRO A 50 -28.35 3.25 3.58
C PRO A 50 -29.81 3.59 3.91
N THR A 51 -30.40 2.82 4.82
CA THR A 51 -31.69 3.08 5.45
C THR A 51 -31.51 3.08 6.97
N GLU A 52 -32.48 3.46 7.74
CA GLU A 52 -32.41 3.46 9.20
C GLU A 52 -31.99 2.09 9.80
N ASN A 53 -32.33 0.99 9.14
CA ASN A 53 -32.03 -0.36 9.58
C ASN A 53 -30.91 -1.04 8.80
N SER A 54 -30.36 -0.38 7.76
CA SER A 54 -29.24 -0.92 6.99
C SER A 54 -27.97 -0.96 7.84
N PHE A 55 -27.09 -1.92 7.52
CA PHE A 55 -25.75 -2.07 8.11
C PHE A 55 -25.71 -2.39 9.61
N LYS A 56 -26.84 -2.45 10.34
CA LYS A 56 -26.88 -2.82 11.77
C LYS A 56 -26.13 -4.12 12.05
N TRP A 57 -26.19 -5.07 11.12
CA TRP A 57 -25.48 -6.33 11.23
C TRP A 57 -23.95 -6.18 11.24
N MET A 58 -23.42 -5.12 10.64
CA MET A 58 -21.96 -4.81 10.68
C MET A 58 -21.58 -4.17 12.01
N ASP A 59 -22.42 -3.27 12.55
CA ASP A 59 -22.19 -2.61 13.84
C ASP A 59 -22.20 -3.59 15.00
N GLU A 60 -22.94 -4.69 14.85
CA GLU A 60 -23.05 -5.75 15.85
C GLU A 60 -21.88 -6.76 15.81
N ILE A 61 -20.94 -6.65 14.83
CA ILE A 61 -19.76 -7.49 14.79
C ILE A 61 -18.77 -7.01 15.86
N PRO A 62 -18.47 -7.85 16.87
CA PRO A 62 -17.59 -7.43 17.96
C PRO A 62 -16.20 -7.04 17.46
N SER A 63 -15.56 -6.09 18.15
CA SER A 63 -14.17 -5.67 17.92
C SER A 63 -13.25 -5.97 19.10
N ASN A 64 -13.75 -6.66 20.13
CA ASN A 64 -12.98 -7.05 21.29
C ASN A 64 -11.88 -8.07 20.96
N ASP A 65 -10.79 -8.04 21.71
CA ASP A 65 -9.58 -8.81 21.37
C ASP A 65 -9.80 -10.32 21.40
N LYS A 66 -10.48 -10.86 22.42
CA LYS A 66 -10.69 -12.30 22.53
C LYS A 66 -11.97 -12.77 21.85
N VAL A 67 -11.84 -13.88 21.13
CA VAL A 67 -12.94 -14.51 20.40
C VAL A 67 -13.34 -15.80 21.11
N LYS A 68 -14.60 -15.88 21.51
CA LYS A 68 -15.17 -17.13 21.99
C LYS A 68 -15.64 -17.98 20.82
N PRO A 69 -15.11 -19.19 20.60
CA PRO A 69 -15.38 -20.00 19.40
C PRO A 69 -16.88 -20.24 19.16
N LYS A 70 -17.67 -20.45 20.22
CA LYS A 70 -19.12 -20.66 20.14
C LYS A 70 -19.85 -19.40 19.63
N GLU A 71 -19.52 -18.23 20.19
CA GLU A 71 -20.12 -16.95 19.81
C GLU A 71 -19.72 -16.59 18.38
N ASN A 72 -18.46 -16.81 18.00
CA ASN A 72 -17.99 -16.60 16.63
C ASN A 72 -18.74 -17.48 15.62
N LYS A 73 -18.95 -18.77 15.93
CA LYS A 73 -19.73 -19.67 15.08
C LYS A 73 -21.16 -19.18 14.90
N GLN A 74 -21.79 -18.69 15.97
CA GLN A 74 -23.15 -18.13 15.93
C GLN A 74 -23.19 -16.85 15.08
N LEU A 75 -22.21 -15.96 15.25
CA LEU A 75 -22.07 -14.75 14.45
C LEU A 75 -21.95 -15.07 12.96
N LEU A 76 -21.07 -15.99 12.59
CA LEU A 76 -20.87 -16.37 11.19
C LEU A 76 -22.11 -16.99 10.54
N ALA A 77 -22.89 -17.74 11.32
CA ALA A 77 -24.14 -18.39 10.86
C ALA A 77 -25.33 -17.42 10.83
N ARG A 78 -25.24 -16.24 11.45
CA ARG A 78 -26.34 -15.28 11.55
C ARG A 78 -26.77 -14.81 10.16
N LYS A 79 -28.08 -14.94 9.88
CA LYS A 79 -28.69 -14.47 8.63
C LYS A 79 -28.93 -12.96 8.67
N ILE A 80 -28.72 -12.32 7.54
CA ILE A 80 -28.98 -10.90 7.32
C ILE A 80 -30.34 -10.76 6.68
N GLU A 81 -31.14 -9.85 7.19
CA GLU A 81 -32.44 -9.54 6.62
C GLU A 81 -32.31 -8.63 5.40
N MET A 82 -32.19 -9.24 4.22
CA MET A 82 -31.97 -8.51 2.96
C MET A 82 -33.07 -7.50 2.62
N LYS A 83 -34.23 -7.61 3.21
CA LYS A 83 -35.31 -6.58 3.09
C LYS A 83 -34.89 -5.21 3.64
N ASN A 84 -33.97 -5.20 4.62
CA ASN A 84 -33.43 -3.99 5.23
C ASN A 84 -32.22 -3.42 4.43
N GLU A 85 -31.78 -4.14 3.41
CA GLU A 85 -30.61 -3.79 2.57
C GLU A 85 -31.07 -3.59 1.10
N PRO A 86 -31.87 -2.54 0.80
CA PRO A 86 -32.42 -2.35 -0.53
C PRO A 86 -31.35 -2.17 -1.58
N PHE A 87 -31.44 -2.93 -2.66
CA PHE A 87 -30.50 -2.86 -3.76
C PHE A 87 -30.62 -1.52 -4.49
N LYS A 88 -29.52 -0.79 -4.58
CA LYS A 88 -29.40 0.45 -5.34
C LYS A 88 -27.96 0.64 -5.81
N VAL A 89 -27.77 0.71 -7.10
CA VAL A 89 -26.45 0.91 -7.70
C VAL A 89 -25.96 2.35 -7.50
N GLY A 90 -24.79 2.49 -6.86
CA GLY A 90 -24.10 3.76 -6.61
C GLY A 90 -22.63 3.69 -7.05
N ILE A 91 -22.37 3.39 -8.33
CA ILE A 91 -21.01 3.27 -8.88
C ILE A 91 -20.36 4.65 -9.03
N SER A 92 -19.12 4.76 -8.57
CA SER A 92 -18.26 5.93 -8.72
C SER A 92 -16.83 5.51 -9.05
N LEU A 93 -15.95 6.45 -9.35
CA LEU A 93 -14.52 6.14 -9.54
C LEU A 93 -13.91 5.46 -8.30
N LYS A 94 -14.35 5.83 -7.10
CA LYS A 94 -13.91 5.19 -5.85
C LYS A 94 -14.28 3.71 -5.76
N THR A 95 -15.30 3.25 -6.50
CA THR A 95 -15.71 1.83 -6.55
C THR A 95 -14.58 0.93 -7.04
N ILE A 96 -13.64 1.45 -7.85
CA ILE A 96 -12.45 0.70 -8.32
C ILE A 96 -11.67 0.15 -7.13
N SER A 97 -11.51 0.93 -6.06
CA SER A 97 -10.80 0.51 -4.84
C SER A 97 -11.44 -0.68 -4.13
N PHE A 98 -12.75 -0.84 -4.26
CA PHE A 98 -13.53 -1.86 -3.57
C PHE A 98 -13.93 -3.03 -4.48
N LEU A 99 -13.61 -2.98 -5.77
CA LEU A 99 -14.15 -3.89 -6.78
C LEU A 99 -14.00 -5.38 -6.44
N PRO A 100 -12.82 -5.90 -6.02
CA PRO A 100 -12.70 -7.32 -5.71
C PRO A 100 -13.62 -7.75 -4.58
N GLN A 101 -13.59 -7.04 -3.46
CA GLN A 101 -14.41 -7.36 -2.29
C GLN A 101 -15.89 -7.15 -2.56
N LEU A 102 -16.28 -6.17 -3.39
CA LEU A 102 -17.66 -5.94 -3.82
C LEU A 102 -18.21 -7.15 -4.57
N ILE A 103 -17.47 -7.67 -5.53
CA ILE A 103 -17.84 -8.89 -6.27
C ILE A 103 -18.01 -10.05 -5.30
N GLY A 104 -17.05 -10.26 -4.41
CA GLY A 104 -17.08 -11.34 -3.43
C GLY A 104 -18.28 -11.24 -2.48
N MET A 105 -18.50 -10.08 -1.86
CA MET A 105 -19.63 -9.87 -0.94
C MET A 105 -20.98 -10.06 -1.64
N THR A 106 -21.12 -9.59 -2.87
CA THR A 106 -22.33 -9.73 -3.67
C THR A 106 -22.61 -11.22 -3.98
N ILE A 107 -21.60 -11.96 -4.46
CA ILE A 107 -21.74 -13.40 -4.69
C ILE A 107 -22.07 -14.13 -3.38
N GLY A 108 -21.39 -13.76 -2.29
CA GLY A 108 -21.65 -14.33 -0.96
C GLY A 108 -23.10 -14.15 -0.52
N SER A 109 -23.69 -12.97 -0.74
CA SER A 109 -25.09 -12.69 -0.42
C SER A 109 -26.09 -13.51 -1.24
N TRP A 110 -25.78 -13.81 -2.49
CA TRP A 110 -26.60 -14.65 -3.35
C TRP A 110 -26.57 -16.14 -2.97
N ILE A 111 -25.39 -16.63 -2.53
CA ILE A 111 -25.23 -18.03 -2.08
C ILE A 111 -25.94 -18.22 -0.74
N SER A 112 -25.67 -17.35 0.21
CA SER A 112 -26.31 -17.37 1.53
C SER A 112 -26.16 -15.99 2.19
N PRO A 113 -27.26 -15.29 2.50
CA PRO A 113 -27.20 -13.99 3.15
C PRO A 113 -26.86 -14.13 4.65
N SER A 114 -25.68 -14.68 4.94
CA SER A 114 -25.16 -14.80 6.30
C SER A 114 -23.89 -13.96 6.44
N VAL A 115 -23.63 -13.47 7.66
CA VAL A 115 -22.46 -12.66 7.99
C VAL A 115 -21.17 -13.34 7.50
N GLY A 116 -21.01 -14.63 7.84
CA GLY A 116 -19.81 -15.38 7.45
C GLY A 116 -19.64 -15.49 5.95
N MET A 117 -20.73 -15.85 5.22
CA MET A 117 -20.64 -16.04 3.77
C MET A 117 -20.29 -14.73 3.06
N ILE A 118 -20.94 -13.62 3.41
CA ILE A 118 -20.70 -12.33 2.77
C ILE A 118 -19.28 -11.84 3.03
N ILE A 119 -18.84 -11.88 4.30
CA ILE A 119 -17.51 -11.38 4.66
C ILE A 119 -16.40 -12.26 4.09
N TYR A 120 -16.48 -13.60 4.25
CA TYR A 120 -15.43 -14.48 3.75
C TYR A 120 -15.35 -14.53 2.22
N MET A 121 -16.46 -14.44 1.50
CA MET A 121 -16.42 -14.33 0.04
C MET A 121 -15.77 -13.01 -0.38
N GLY A 122 -16.04 -11.90 0.30
CA GLY A 122 -15.35 -10.65 0.08
C GLY A 122 -13.84 -10.75 0.34
N ARG A 123 -13.42 -11.38 1.46
CA ARG A 123 -12.01 -11.64 1.80
C ARG A 123 -11.33 -12.51 0.74
N ILE A 124 -11.99 -13.58 0.27
CA ILE A 124 -11.45 -14.49 -0.76
C ILE A 124 -11.19 -13.73 -2.07
N PHE A 125 -12.16 -12.94 -2.54
CA PHE A 125 -11.99 -12.18 -3.78
C PHE A 125 -10.90 -11.11 -3.65
N ASN A 126 -10.78 -10.48 -2.48
CA ASN A 126 -9.70 -9.53 -2.19
C ASN A 126 -8.34 -10.24 -2.20
N ALA A 127 -8.22 -11.39 -1.55
CA ALA A 127 -7.03 -12.24 -1.56
C ALA A 127 -6.64 -12.69 -2.97
N LEU A 128 -7.61 -13.14 -3.77
CA LEU A 128 -7.37 -13.55 -5.15
C LEU A 128 -6.87 -12.37 -6.01
N ALA A 129 -7.46 -11.17 -5.88
CA ALA A 129 -7.00 -9.98 -6.57
C ALA A 129 -5.54 -9.65 -6.20
N TYR A 130 -5.19 -9.74 -4.92
CA TYR A 130 -3.82 -9.51 -4.46
C TYR A 130 -2.85 -10.55 -5.01
N ILE A 131 -3.15 -11.84 -4.86
CA ILE A 131 -2.27 -12.96 -5.27
C ILE A 131 -2.05 -12.91 -6.79
N LEU A 132 -3.13 -12.86 -7.57
CA LEU A 132 -3.03 -12.85 -9.03
C LEU A 132 -2.45 -11.55 -9.56
N GLY A 133 -2.89 -10.41 -9.02
CA GLY A 133 -2.38 -9.09 -9.41
C GLY A 133 -0.87 -8.99 -9.21
N LEU A 134 -0.36 -9.36 -8.03
CA LEU A 134 1.08 -9.33 -7.76
C LEU A 134 1.86 -10.42 -8.50
N TYR A 135 1.29 -11.59 -8.72
CA TYR A 135 1.90 -12.61 -9.59
C TYR A 135 2.21 -12.02 -10.98
N PHE A 136 1.22 -11.37 -11.59
CA PHE A 136 1.42 -10.74 -12.90
C PHE A 136 2.34 -9.52 -12.83
N LEU A 137 2.28 -8.74 -11.76
CA LEU A 137 3.18 -7.59 -11.57
C LEU A 137 4.64 -8.03 -11.39
N ILE A 138 4.93 -9.05 -10.57
CA ILE A 138 6.29 -9.60 -10.43
C ILE A 138 6.80 -10.11 -11.78
N ARG A 139 5.95 -10.73 -12.57
CA ARG A 139 6.29 -11.16 -13.93
C ARG A 139 6.55 -9.97 -14.86
N TYR A 140 5.77 -8.90 -14.72
CA TYR A 140 5.87 -7.67 -15.51
C TYR A 140 7.15 -6.86 -15.21
N PHE A 141 7.56 -6.81 -13.94
CA PHE A 141 8.78 -6.11 -13.54
C PHE A 141 10.00 -6.69 -14.25
N LYS A 142 10.84 -5.80 -14.82
CA LYS A 142 12.15 -6.18 -15.39
C LYS A 142 13.24 -6.16 -14.35
N TYR A 143 13.05 -5.41 -13.25
CA TYR A 143 14.03 -5.16 -12.20
C TYR A 143 13.34 -5.21 -10.82
N GLY A 144 14.05 -5.72 -9.80
CA GLY A 144 13.55 -5.71 -8.42
C GLY A 144 12.47 -6.74 -8.09
N LYS A 145 12.35 -7.84 -8.84
CA LYS A 145 11.33 -8.88 -8.62
C LYS A 145 11.37 -9.46 -7.21
N THR A 146 12.57 -9.77 -6.69
CA THR A 146 12.74 -10.30 -5.33
C THR A 146 12.35 -9.27 -4.28
N ALA A 147 12.64 -7.98 -4.51
CA ALA A 147 12.22 -6.89 -3.63
C ALA A 147 10.68 -6.79 -3.58
N LEU A 148 10.03 -6.81 -4.75
CA LEU A 148 8.56 -6.78 -4.83
C LEU A 148 7.95 -8.00 -4.12
N MET A 149 8.47 -9.21 -4.33
CA MET A 149 8.02 -10.42 -3.64
C MET A 149 8.17 -10.27 -2.11
N PHE A 150 9.35 -9.83 -1.64
CA PHE A 150 9.64 -9.72 -0.21
C PHE A 150 8.71 -8.72 0.48
N ILE A 151 8.61 -7.50 -0.06
CA ILE A 151 7.74 -6.44 0.49
C ILE A 151 6.27 -6.90 0.50
N SER A 152 5.81 -7.53 -0.58
CA SER A 152 4.42 -7.99 -0.71
C SER A 152 4.06 -9.15 0.23
N LEU A 153 5.04 -9.86 0.80
CA LEU A 153 4.82 -10.96 1.73
C LEU A 153 5.19 -10.61 3.18
N LEU A 154 5.50 -9.34 3.47
CA LEU A 154 5.60 -8.87 4.85
C LEU A 154 4.28 -9.09 5.59
N PRO A 155 4.27 -9.45 6.87
CA PRO A 155 3.07 -9.79 7.61
C PRO A 155 1.97 -8.73 7.55
N ILE A 156 2.34 -7.44 7.56
CA ILE A 156 1.40 -6.33 7.44
C ILE A 156 0.65 -6.33 6.11
N MET A 157 1.34 -6.69 5.00
CA MET A 157 0.75 -6.77 3.67
C MET A 157 -0.16 -8.00 3.53
N VAL A 158 0.29 -9.13 4.07
CA VAL A 158 -0.48 -10.38 4.13
C VAL A 158 -1.77 -10.19 4.92
N GLN A 159 -1.71 -9.48 6.05
CA GLN A 159 -2.89 -9.16 6.86
C GLN A 159 -3.91 -8.35 6.06
N GLN A 160 -3.49 -7.29 5.35
CA GLN A 160 -4.41 -6.50 4.53
C GLN A 160 -5.04 -7.32 3.40
N ALA A 161 -4.24 -8.18 2.75
CA ALA A 161 -4.71 -9.06 1.69
C ALA A 161 -5.70 -10.13 2.17
N SER A 162 -5.63 -10.51 3.45
CA SER A 162 -6.51 -11.52 4.07
C SER A 162 -7.83 -10.98 4.61
N SER A 163 -8.08 -9.67 4.49
CA SER A 163 -9.24 -8.95 5.03
C SER A 163 -10.02 -8.19 3.98
N LEU A 164 -11.12 -7.55 4.37
CA LEU A 164 -11.85 -6.61 3.51
C LEU A 164 -11.16 -5.24 3.50
N SER A 165 -9.96 -5.18 2.90
CA SER A 165 -9.19 -3.94 2.83
C SER A 165 -9.09 -3.42 1.40
N TYR A 166 -9.53 -2.19 1.15
CA TYR A 166 -9.33 -1.53 -0.14
C TYR A 166 -7.85 -1.21 -0.42
N ASP A 167 -6.99 -1.31 0.60
CA ASP A 167 -5.54 -1.13 0.43
C ASP A 167 -4.95 -2.14 -0.56
N VAL A 168 -5.60 -3.29 -0.78
CA VAL A 168 -5.19 -4.27 -1.81
C VAL A 168 -5.13 -3.63 -3.20
N MET A 169 -6.18 -2.93 -3.62
CA MET A 169 -6.19 -2.26 -4.92
C MET A 169 -5.18 -1.12 -4.95
N ASN A 170 -5.10 -0.33 -3.88
CA ASN A 170 -4.09 0.71 -3.74
C ASN A 170 -2.65 0.15 -3.88
N TYR A 171 -2.34 -1.00 -3.31
CA TYR A 171 -1.05 -1.67 -3.46
C TYR A 171 -0.77 -2.08 -4.90
N LEU A 172 -1.75 -2.69 -5.56
CA LEU A 172 -1.61 -3.12 -6.94
C LEU A 172 -1.34 -1.94 -7.88
N GLU A 173 -2.01 -0.82 -7.68
CA GLU A 173 -1.86 0.39 -8.48
C GLU A 173 -0.51 1.08 -8.26
N VAL A 174 -0.08 1.20 -7.00
CA VAL A 174 1.24 1.73 -6.65
C VAL A 174 2.33 0.86 -7.29
N MET A 175 2.23 -0.47 -7.17
CA MET A 175 3.22 -1.38 -7.76
C MET A 175 3.15 -1.38 -9.29
N LEU A 176 1.97 -1.22 -9.88
CA LEU A 176 1.84 -1.07 -11.34
C LEU A 176 2.53 0.20 -11.83
N ALA A 177 2.35 1.34 -11.13
CA ALA A 177 3.01 2.60 -11.47
C ALA A 177 4.54 2.50 -11.33
N ILE A 178 5.03 1.93 -10.24
CA ILE A 178 6.48 1.72 -10.02
C ILE A 178 7.04 0.77 -11.09
N GLY A 179 6.34 -0.33 -11.38
CA GLY A 179 6.72 -1.27 -12.43
C GLY A 179 6.75 -0.65 -13.82
N PHE A 180 5.79 0.21 -14.13
CA PHE A 180 5.80 0.99 -15.37
C PHE A 180 7.03 1.88 -15.46
N ILE A 181 7.30 2.67 -14.41
CA ILE A 181 8.42 3.62 -14.37
C ILE A 181 9.78 2.89 -14.46
N THR A 182 9.95 1.81 -13.73
CA THR A 182 11.18 1.01 -13.77
C THR A 182 11.37 0.33 -15.12
N ASN A 183 10.30 -0.18 -15.74
CA ASN A 183 10.35 -0.76 -17.09
C ASN A 183 10.61 0.31 -18.16
N LEU A 184 10.13 1.54 -17.98
CA LEU A 184 10.44 2.68 -18.84
C LEU A 184 11.94 3.01 -18.77
N ALA A 185 12.51 3.05 -17.56
CA ALA A 185 13.94 3.24 -17.37
C ALA A 185 14.76 2.13 -18.05
N TYR A 186 14.30 0.88 -18.00
CA TYR A 186 14.94 -0.25 -18.68
C TYR A 186 14.89 -0.12 -20.21
N SER A 187 13.73 0.19 -20.77
CA SER A 187 13.54 0.27 -22.22
C SER A 187 14.19 1.49 -22.85
N LYS A 188 14.39 2.56 -22.09
CA LYS A 188 14.87 3.88 -22.52
C LYS A 188 14.08 4.47 -23.68
N ARG A 189 12.80 4.07 -23.85
CA ARG A 189 11.93 4.48 -24.96
C ARG A 189 10.55 4.84 -24.43
N PHE A 190 10.06 6.03 -24.78
CA PHE A 190 8.71 6.48 -24.46
C PHE A 190 7.88 6.54 -25.76
N THR A 191 6.92 5.66 -25.88
CA THR A 191 6.08 5.49 -27.08
C THR A 191 4.68 6.09 -26.87
N ASN A 192 3.89 6.20 -27.93
CA ASN A 192 2.48 6.60 -27.84
C ASN A 192 1.68 5.67 -26.89
N ARG A 193 1.99 4.37 -26.87
CA ARG A 193 1.39 3.42 -25.92
C ARG A 193 1.73 3.77 -24.47
N ASN A 194 2.98 4.16 -24.19
CA ASN A 194 3.37 4.58 -22.84
C ASN A 194 2.63 5.85 -22.41
N PHE A 195 2.35 6.78 -23.34
CA PHE A 195 1.57 7.97 -23.04
C PHE A 195 0.14 7.61 -22.59
N VAL A 196 -0.55 6.73 -23.34
CA VAL A 196 -1.88 6.23 -22.95
C VAL A 196 -1.82 5.50 -21.59
N GLN A 197 -0.78 4.70 -21.35
CA GLN A 197 -0.57 4.03 -20.06
C GLN A 197 -0.40 5.02 -18.90
N VAL A 198 0.33 6.12 -19.08
CA VAL A 198 0.49 7.19 -18.07
C VAL A 198 -0.86 7.83 -17.73
N ILE A 199 -1.69 8.13 -18.75
CA ILE A 199 -3.03 8.65 -18.50
C ILE A 199 -3.88 7.66 -17.72
N GLY A 200 -3.89 6.38 -18.12
CA GLY A 200 -4.60 5.33 -17.39
C GLY A 200 -4.13 5.18 -15.94
N LEU A 201 -2.81 5.19 -15.72
CA LEU A 201 -2.24 5.17 -14.37
C LEU A 201 -2.63 6.40 -13.55
N ALA A 202 -2.62 7.60 -14.16
CA ALA A 202 -3.04 8.82 -13.46
C ALA A 202 -4.50 8.71 -12.98
N ILE A 203 -5.40 8.22 -13.82
CA ILE A 203 -6.82 8.01 -13.46
C ILE A 203 -6.94 6.99 -12.32
N LEU A 204 -6.24 5.85 -12.39
CA LEU A 204 -6.27 4.83 -11.35
C LEU A 204 -5.74 5.36 -10.01
N LEU A 205 -4.58 6.00 -10.00
CA LEU A 205 -3.96 6.54 -8.79
C LEU A 205 -4.82 7.62 -8.13
N LEU A 206 -5.49 8.47 -8.93
CA LEU A 206 -6.43 9.48 -8.43
C LEU A 206 -7.73 8.87 -7.89
N ALA A 207 -8.16 7.75 -8.45
CA ALA A 207 -9.39 7.08 -8.03
C ALA A 207 -9.29 6.44 -6.65
N THR A 208 -8.11 5.93 -6.28
CA THR A 208 -7.86 5.27 -4.99
C THR A 208 -7.37 6.24 -3.92
N LYS A 209 -6.10 6.63 -3.99
CA LYS A 209 -5.47 7.60 -3.07
C LYS A 209 -4.80 8.71 -3.89
N PRO A 210 -5.40 9.92 -3.96
CA PRO A 210 -4.93 10.98 -4.85
C PRO A 210 -3.46 11.37 -4.67
N ASN A 211 -2.91 11.26 -3.45
CA ASN A 211 -1.49 11.52 -3.20
C ASN A 211 -0.55 10.55 -3.95
N ASN A 212 -1.02 9.38 -4.38
CA ASN A 212 -0.20 8.44 -5.16
C ASN A 212 0.16 8.97 -6.56
N ILE A 213 -0.53 9.99 -7.08
CA ILE A 213 -0.18 10.66 -8.33
C ILE A 213 1.26 11.18 -8.34
N LEU A 214 1.83 11.47 -7.16
CA LEU A 214 3.22 11.91 -6.99
C LEU A 214 4.22 10.91 -7.55
N LEU A 215 3.87 9.61 -7.66
CA LEU A 215 4.72 8.59 -8.29
C LEU A 215 5.03 8.95 -9.75
N LEU A 216 4.08 9.51 -10.50
CA LEU A 216 4.28 9.89 -11.89
C LEU A 216 5.30 11.05 -12.02
N GLY A 217 5.54 11.78 -10.94
CA GLY A 217 6.60 12.78 -10.85
C GLY A 217 8.02 12.23 -10.99
N LEU A 218 8.22 10.91 -10.93
CA LEU A 218 9.50 10.26 -11.24
C LEU A 218 9.79 10.15 -12.75
N ILE A 219 8.77 10.21 -13.61
CA ILE A 219 8.94 10.01 -15.06
C ILE A 219 9.93 11.00 -15.68
N PRO A 220 9.94 12.30 -15.36
CA PRO A 220 10.90 13.26 -15.92
C PRO A 220 12.36 12.93 -15.57
N PHE A 221 12.65 12.20 -14.48
CA PHE A 221 13.99 11.81 -14.07
C PHE A 221 14.47 10.51 -14.73
N VAL A 222 13.57 9.82 -15.44
CA VAL A 222 13.93 8.65 -16.25
C VAL A 222 14.63 9.11 -17.53
N SER A 223 15.74 8.48 -17.88
CA SER A 223 16.42 8.70 -19.16
C SER A 223 15.75 7.90 -20.26
N PHE A 224 15.00 8.55 -21.15
CA PHE A 224 14.36 7.93 -22.30
C PHE A 224 14.29 8.91 -23.50
N GLU A 225 14.05 8.34 -24.68
CA GLU A 225 13.74 9.08 -25.89
C GLU A 225 12.29 8.88 -26.29
N PHE A 226 11.60 9.94 -26.67
CA PHE A 226 10.27 9.84 -27.27
C PHE A 226 10.35 9.21 -28.67
N LYS A 227 9.45 8.29 -28.97
CA LYS A 227 9.33 7.58 -30.25
C LYS A 227 7.94 7.76 -30.85
N GLY A 228 7.83 7.47 -32.14
CA GLY A 228 6.57 7.62 -32.89
C GLY A 228 6.18 9.09 -33.04
N VAL A 229 4.90 9.41 -32.89
CA VAL A 229 4.36 10.79 -33.03
C VAL A 229 4.98 11.71 -31.96
N LEU A 230 5.29 11.19 -30.77
CA LEU A 230 5.86 11.97 -29.69
C LEU A 230 7.32 12.40 -29.92
N LYS A 231 7.99 11.92 -30.97
CA LYS A 231 9.40 12.25 -31.26
C LYS A 231 9.66 13.78 -31.33
N VAL A 232 8.65 14.54 -31.69
CA VAL A 232 8.71 16.02 -31.73
C VAL A 232 9.01 16.63 -30.36
N LEU A 233 8.69 15.92 -29.26
CA LEU A 233 8.91 16.36 -27.88
C LEU A 233 10.36 16.19 -27.41
N ASN A 234 11.21 15.47 -28.12
CA ASN A 234 12.60 15.25 -27.68
C ASN A 234 13.36 16.59 -27.48
N ARG A 235 13.30 17.49 -28.47
CA ARG A 235 14.00 18.78 -28.38
C ARG A 235 13.49 19.65 -27.22
N PRO A 236 12.16 19.96 -27.11
CA PRO A 236 11.68 20.78 -26.00
C PRO A 236 11.90 20.13 -24.62
N PHE A 237 11.82 18.81 -24.52
CA PHE A 237 12.07 18.10 -23.28
C PHE A 237 13.53 18.18 -22.83
N GLU A 238 14.48 18.00 -23.75
CA GLU A 238 15.90 18.18 -23.45
C GLU A 238 16.24 19.64 -23.12
N SER A 239 15.67 20.60 -23.87
CA SER A 239 15.84 22.02 -23.56
C SER A 239 15.32 22.36 -22.15
N LEU A 240 14.16 21.82 -21.77
CA LEU A 240 13.61 22.00 -20.42
C LEU A 240 14.51 21.41 -19.35
N LYS A 241 15.05 20.19 -19.55
CA LYS A 241 16.03 19.58 -18.63
C LYS A 241 17.26 20.46 -18.45
N ILE A 242 17.81 21.00 -19.54
CA ILE A 242 18.98 21.88 -19.50
C ILE A 242 18.64 23.15 -18.70
N ILE A 243 17.49 23.79 -18.96
CA ILE A 243 17.04 24.99 -18.24
C ILE A 243 16.88 24.69 -16.74
N VAL A 244 16.18 23.63 -16.38
CA VAL A 244 15.97 23.23 -14.97
C VAL A 244 17.33 22.92 -14.30
N SER A 245 18.23 22.21 -14.98
CA SER A 245 19.56 21.92 -14.46
C SER A 245 20.39 23.18 -14.25
N ARG A 246 20.35 24.12 -15.19
CA ARG A 246 21.07 25.41 -15.13
C ARG A 246 20.57 26.32 -14.03
N TYR A 247 19.27 26.37 -13.84
CA TYR A 247 18.60 27.24 -12.85
C TYR A 247 17.99 26.46 -11.70
N LYS A 248 18.56 25.30 -11.36
CA LYS A 248 18.02 24.38 -10.34
C LYS A 248 17.69 25.04 -9.01
N PHE A 249 18.55 25.95 -8.53
CA PHE A 249 18.32 26.65 -7.28
C PHE A 249 17.06 27.53 -7.33
N VAL A 250 16.90 28.31 -8.41
CA VAL A 250 15.72 29.18 -8.62
C VAL A 250 14.47 28.31 -8.75
N PHE A 251 14.56 27.20 -9.49
CA PHE A 251 13.44 26.27 -9.67
C PHE A 251 12.99 25.67 -8.32
N TYR A 252 13.93 25.18 -7.50
CA TYR A 252 13.59 24.63 -6.19
C TYR A 252 13.07 25.68 -5.23
N LEU A 253 13.61 26.91 -5.26
CA LEU A 253 13.12 28.00 -4.46
C LEU A 253 11.67 28.36 -4.82
N LEU A 254 11.37 28.50 -6.12
CA LEU A 254 10.02 28.77 -6.61
C LEU A 254 9.05 27.63 -6.24
N LEU A 255 9.49 26.38 -6.39
CA LEU A 255 8.69 25.21 -6.00
C LEU A 255 8.37 25.25 -4.51
N LEU A 256 9.35 25.53 -3.66
CA LEU A 256 9.18 25.60 -2.21
C LEU A 256 8.23 26.73 -1.80
N ILE A 257 8.38 27.90 -2.41
CA ILE A 257 7.48 29.05 -2.19
C ILE A 257 6.06 28.68 -2.62
N THR A 258 5.89 28.06 -3.80
CA THR A 258 4.59 27.61 -4.30
C THR A 258 3.93 26.60 -3.36
N ILE A 259 4.68 25.60 -2.90
CA ILE A 259 4.20 24.63 -1.91
C ILE A 259 3.79 25.34 -0.61
N GLY A 260 4.60 26.29 -0.13
CA GLY A 260 4.30 27.09 1.05
C GLY A 260 2.98 27.86 0.92
N PHE A 261 2.74 28.51 -0.22
CA PHE A 261 1.48 29.20 -0.48
C PHE A 261 0.28 28.23 -0.56
N ILE A 262 0.44 27.09 -1.22
CA ILE A 262 -0.62 26.06 -1.29
C ILE A 262 -0.95 25.56 0.11
N LEU A 263 0.06 25.21 0.90
CA LEU A 263 -0.14 24.73 2.28
C LEU A 263 -0.77 25.82 3.15
N GLN A 264 -0.33 27.08 3.06
CA GLN A 264 -0.95 28.19 3.80
C GLN A 264 -2.45 28.33 3.44
N PHE A 265 -2.77 28.21 2.14
CA PHE A 265 -4.16 28.28 1.69
C PHE A 265 -4.99 27.11 2.20
N LEU A 266 -4.46 25.88 2.12
CA LEU A 266 -5.14 24.67 2.59
C LEU A 266 -5.35 24.68 4.12
N MET A 267 -4.36 25.19 4.87
CA MET A 267 -4.36 25.20 6.34
C MET A 267 -5.02 26.44 6.96
N ARG A 268 -5.58 27.34 6.15
CA ARG A 268 -6.14 28.62 6.65
C ARG A 268 -7.19 28.46 7.75
N ASN A 269 -8.01 27.40 7.67
CA ASN A 269 -9.05 27.08 8.64
C ASN A 269 -8.55 26.21 9.80
N GLU A 270 -7.30 25.72 9.72
CA GLU A 270 -6.66 24.82 10.68
C GLU A 270 -5.51 25.48 11.44
N GLY A 271 -5.49 26.83 11.49
CA GLY A 271 -4.45 27.59 12.19
C GLY A 271 -3.27 28.05 11.32
N GLY A 272 -3.32 27.80 10.01
CA GLY A 272 -2.32 28.25 9.03
C GLY A 272 -1.05 27.40 8.98
N LEU A 273 -0.10 27.81 8.12
CA LEU A 273 1.12 27.05 7.84
C LEU A 273 2.02 26.86 9.07
N VAL A 274 2.18 27.91 9.90
CA VAL A 274 3.04 27.83 11.08
C VAL A 274 2.51 26.80 12.08
N HIS A 275 1.20 26.84 12.36
CA HIS A 275 0.56 25.84 13.19
C HIS A 275 0.73 24.44 12.60
N TYR A 276 0.54 24.28 11.29
CA TYR A 276 0.69 23.00 10.62
C TYR A 276 2.12 22.44 10.69
N ILE A 277 3.16 23.28 10.66
CA ILE A 277 4.55 22.81 10.89
C ILE A 277 4.68 22.21 12.31
N HIS A 278 4.09 22.86 13.33
CA HIS A 278 4.04 22.30 14.69
C HIS A 278 3.28 20.98 14.74
N VAL A 279 2.15 20.87 14.02
CA VAL A 279 1.41 19.61 13.90
C VAL A 279 2.28 18.50 13.30
N LEU A 280 3.04 18.78 12.24
CA LEU A 280 3.96 17.80 11.64
C LEU A 280 5.04 17.35 12.63
N LEU A 281 5.66 18.30 13.35
CA LEU A 281 6.67 17.98 14.35
C LEU A 281 6.07 17.17 15.51
N ASN A 282 4.90 17.53 15.98
CA ASN A 282 4.20 16.79 17.03
C ASN A 282 3.80 15.37 16.57
N THR A 283 3.37 15.22 15.32
CA THR A 283 2.93 13.94 14.76
C THR A 283 4.11 13.01 14.45
N LEU A 284 5.18 13.54 13.85
CA LEU A 284 6.27 12.72 13.31
C LEU A 284 7.50 12.62 14.21
N VAL A 285 7.68 13.54 15.17
CA VAL A 285 8.89 13.62 15.99
C VAL A 285 8.60 13.48 17.49
N ASN A 286 7.49 14.06 17.96
CA ASN A 286 7.18 14.09 19.38
C ASN A 286 6.39 12.86 19.84
N ALA A 287 7.09 11.77 20.15
CA ALA A 287 6.50 10.52 20.59
C ALA A 287 5.61 10.62 21.87
N ARG A 288 5.74 11.69 22.66
CA ARG A 288 4.93 11.88 23.87
C ARG A 288 3.53 12.41 23.57
N GLN A 289 3.36 13.12 22.46
CA GLN A 289 2.06 13.70 22.08
C GLN A 289 1.24 12.76 21.20
N ASN A 290 1.89 11.83 20.51
CA ASN A 290 1.22 10.86 19.67
C ASN A 290 1.74 9.45 19.98
N GLY A 291 0.97 8.66 20.74
CA GLY A 291 1.30 7.28 21.05
C GLY A 291 1.44 6.39 19.82
N ASP A 292 0.88 6.83 18.67
CA ASP A 292 0.86 6.08 17.41
C ASP A 292 2.08 6.32 16.51
N LEU A 293 3.05 7.15 16.92
CA LEU A 293 4.24 7.45 16.11
C LEU A 293 5.04 6.21 15.71
N ASN A 294 5.14 5.23 16.60
CA ASN A 294 5.79 3.96 16.31
C ASN A 294 5.07 3.17 15.22
N SER A 295 3.77 3.36 15.03
CA SER A 295 2.99 2.70 13.99
C SER A 295 3.23 3.28 12.60
N ILE A 296 3.62 4.54 12.47
CA ILE A 296 3.71 5.25 11.18
C ILE A 296 5.00 4.92 10.43
N LEU A 297 6.16 5.03 11.08
CA LEU A 297 7.46 4.96 10.40
C LEU A 297 8.36 3.81 10.85
N THR A 298 7.95 3.05 11.86
CA THR A 298 8.76 1.97 12.43
C THR A 298 8.06 0.63 12.31
N ILE A 299 7.55 0.10 13.42
CA ILE A 299 6.91 -1.21 13.49
C ILE A 299 5.73 -1.32 12.52
N GLY A 300 4.94 -0.26 12.38
CA GLY A 300 3.77 -0.23 11.54
C GLY A 300 4.03 -0.43 10.04
N VAL A 301 5.24 -0.11 9.57
CA VAL A 301 5.63 -0.34 8.16
C VAL A 301 5.89 -1.81 7.88
N PHE A 302 6.29 -2.60 8.89
CA PHE A 302 6.69 -4.00 8.73
C PHE A 302 5.70 -4.99 9.34
N GLY A 303 5.24 -4.75 10.57
CA GLY A 303 4.49 -5.78 11.27
C GLY A 303 3.80 -5.31 12.55
N TYR A 304 2.90 -4.35 12.44
CA TYR A 304 1.96 -4.01 13.50
C TYR A 304 0.61 -4.61 13.14
N LEU A 305 0.34 -5.80 13.67
CA LEU A 305 -0.76 -6.65 13.25
C LEU A 305 -1.98 -6.49 14.18
N GLY A 306 -3.07 -7.14 13.79
CA GLY A 306 -4.35 -6.98 14.46
C GLY A 306 -4.85 -5.54 14.32
N ASN A 307 -5.74 -5.15 15.18
CA ASN A 307 -6.18 -3.75 15.25
C ASN A 307 -5.19 -2.91 16.09
N PHE A 308 -3.90 -2.87 15.67
CA PHE A 308 -2.75 -2.29 16.39
C PHE A 308 -2.50 -2.92 17.76
N THR A 309 -2.75 -4.21 17.90
CA THR A 309 -2.64 -4.92 19.18
C THR A 309 -1.47 -5.90 19.21
N LEU A 310 -1.04 -6.40 18.04
CA LEU A 310 0.01 -7.41 17.91
C LEU A 310 1.24 -6.81 17.22
N GLN A 311 2.32 -6.67 17.97
CA GLN A 311 3.58 -6.16 17.47
C GLN A 311 4.55 -7.29 17.19
N LEU A 312 5.14 -7.32 15.99
CA LEU A 312 6.26 -8.22 15.72
C LEU A 312 7.48 -7.85 16.58
N PRO A 313 8.29 -8.84 16.99
CA PRO A 313 9.52 -8.58 17.74
C PRO A 313 10.45 -7.61 16.98
N LEU A 314 11.01 -6.62 17.66
CA LEU A 314 11.89 -5.62 17.04
C LEU A 314 13.10 -6.25 16.34
N TRP A 315 13.68 -7.32 16.90
CA TRP A 315 14.80 -8.00 16.25
C TRP A 315 14.42 -8.58 14.88
N LEU A 316 13.17 -9.03 14.71
CA LEU A 316 12.68 -9.54 13.43
C LEU A 316 12.52 -8.39 12.40
N ILE A 317 12.03 -7.24 12.83
CA ILE A 317 11.94 -6.04 11.99
C ILE A 317 13.33 -5.60 11.52
N PHE A 318 14.35 -5.63 12.40
CA PHE A 318 15.72 -5.33 11.99
C PHE A 318 16.27 -6.36 10.98
N ILE A 319 15.91 -7.65 11.14
CA ILE A 319 16.25 -8.67 10.14
C ILE A 319 15.56 -8.36 8.80
N ASP A 320 14.28 -7.98 8.81
CA ASP A 320 13.55 -7.62 7.59
C ASP A 320 14.19 -6.44 6.86
N ILE A 321 14.59 -5.41 7.58
CA ILE A 321 15.32 -4.26 7.03
C ILE A 321 16.66 -4.72 6.44
N ALA A 322 17.43 -5.51 7.17
CA ALA A 322 18.73 -6.00 6.71
C ALA A 322 18.60 -6.88 5.44
N VAL A 323 17.60 -7.77 5.41
CA VAL A 323 17.32 -8.61 4.24
C VAL A 323 16.83 -7.76 3.06
N LEU A 324 16.00 -6.74 3.29
CA LEU A 324 15.56 -5.82 2.24
C LEU A 324 16.75 -5.05 1.64
N VAL A 325 17.65 -4.54 2.47
CA VAL A 325 18.90 -3.90 2.01
C VAL A 325 19.76 -4.90 1.23
N LEU A 326 19.90 -6.13 1.71
CA LEU A 326 20.62 -7.19 0.99
C LEU A 326 20.01 -7.47 -0.38
N ILE A 327 18.69 -7.53 -0.49
CA ILE A 327 17.96 -7.69 -1.76
C ILE A 327 18.29 -6.52 -2.70
N PHE A 328 18.30 -5.30 -2.19
CA PHE A 328 18.58 -4.10 -2.99
C PHE A 328 20.03 -4.09 -3.50
N LEU A 329 20.99 -4.47 -2.65
CA LEU A 329 22.41 -4.56 -3.02
C LEU A 329 22.71 -5.65 -4.05
N ALA A 330 21.89 -6.72 -4.08
CA ALA A 330 22.06 -7.83 -5.00
C ALA A 330 21.52 -7.54 -6.42
N ASN A 331 20.83 -6.42 -6.64
CA ASN A 331 20.33 -6.05 -7.96
C ASN A 331 21.43 -5.47 -8.84
N GLU A 332 21.22 -5.54 -10.17
CA GLU A 332 22.14 -4.97 -11.13
C GLU A 332 22.33 -3.48 -10.87
N LYS A 333 23.63 -3.05 -10.89
CA LYS A 333 24.05 -1.65 -10.76
C LYS A 333 23.71 -0.90 -12.05
N ASP A 334 24.16 0.21 -12.34
CA ASP A 334 24.17 0.98 -13.61
C ASP A 334 22.85 1.10 -14.38
N PHE A 335 21.74 0.67 -13.80
CA PHE A 335 20.44 0.69 -14.46
C PHE A 335 19.76 2.06 -14.34
N PHE A 336 19.82 2.67 -13.16
CA PHE A 336 19.19 3.95 -12.88
C PHE A 336 20.21 5.08 -12.82
N SER A 337 19.81 6.27 -13.34
CA SER A 337 20.62 7.47 -13.15
C SER A 337 20.68 7.87 -11.68
N LYS A 338 21.75 8.57 -11.30
CA LYS A 338 21.93 9.08 -9.93
C LYS A 338 20.75 9.98 -9.51
N ASP A 339 20.31 10.85 -10.41
CA ASP A 339 19.20 11.76 -10.14
C ASP A 339 17.90 10.99 -9.90
N PHE A 340 17.58 10.01 -10.75
CA PHE A 340 16.41 9.15 -10.53
C PHE A 340 16.47 8.44 -9.17
N SER A 341 17.62 7.89 -8.81
CA SER A 341 17.79 7.16 -7.54
C SER A 341 17.58 8.05 -6.32
N ILE A 342 18.09 9.28 -6.36
CA ILE A 342 17.91 10.27 -5.30
C ILE A 342 16.43 10.69 -5.20
N PHE A 343 15.80 11.03 -6.34
CA PHE A 343 14.41 11.45 -6.33
C PHE A 343 13.45 10.33 -5.94
N ALA A 344 13.71 9.09 -6.37
CA ALA A 344 12.93 7.93 -5.94
C ALA A 344 12.98 7.75 -4.42
N ALA A 345 14.15 7.83 -3.81
CA ALA A 345 14.29 7.74 -2.36
C ALA A 345 13.59 8.91 -1.63
N TRP A 346 13.70 10.14 -2.13
CA TRP A 346 13.01 11.30 -1.57
C TRP A 346 11.50 11.24 -1.69
N LEU A 347 10.98 10.49 -2.65
CA LEU A 347 9.54 10.35 -2.81
C LEU A 347 8.90 9.60 -1.62
N PHE A 348 9.65 8.74 -0.91
CA PHE A 348 9.14 8.08 0.30
C PHE A 348 8.75 9.10 1.40
N PRO A 349 9.65 9.96 1.91
CA PRO A 349 9.27 10.98 2.89
C PRO A 349 8.22 11.98 2.36
N ILE A 350 8.23 12.29 1.07
CA ILE A 350 7.19 13.13 0.45
C ILE A 350 5.82 12.44 0.54
N GLN A 351 5.73 11.13 0.30
CA GLN A 351 4.48 10.37 0.46
C GLN A 351 4.02 10.33 1.93
N VAL A 352 4.94 10.23 2.88
CA VAL A 352 4.61 10.32 4.30
C VAL A 352 3.99 11.68 4.62
N LEU A 353 4.65 12.77 4.23
CA LEU A 353 4.16 14.13 4.46
C LEU A 353 2.81 14.36 3.77
N ALA A 354 2.66 13.93 2.51
CA ALA A 354 1.40 14.06 1.77
C ALA A 354 0.25 13.31 2.45
N THR A 355 0.50 12.09 2.93
CA THR A 355 -0.52 11.29 3.63
C THR A 355 -0.90 11.94 4.97
N VAL A 356 0.07 12.36 5.78
CA VAL A 356 -0.19 13.07 7.04
C VAL A 356 -0.98 14.36 6.79
N THR A 357 -0.65 15.11 5.71
CA THR A 357 -1.38 16.31 5.30
C THR A 357 -2.84 16.01 4.98
N VAL A 358 -3.09 14.97 4.16
CA VAL A 358 -4.47 14.57 3.80
C VAL A 358 -5.26 14.13 5.02
N MET A 359 -4.65 13.35 5.93
CA MET A 359 -5.29 12.91 7.17
C MET A 359 -5.58 14.10 8.10
N TYR A 360 -4.67 15.07 8.18
CA TYR A 360 -4.87 16.30 8.98
C TYR A 360 -6.06 17.13 8.46
N LEU A 361 -6.22 17.22 7.14
CA LEU A 361 -7.31 17.99 6.54
C LEU A 361 -8.67 17.26 6.52
N GLN A 362 -8.68 15.94 6.40
CA GLN A 362 -9.92 15.20 6.15
C GLN A 362 -10.41 14.39 7.35
N TRP A 363 -9.51 13.77 8.11
CA TRP A 363 -9.85 12.84 9.18
C TRP A 363 -9.68 13.45 10.56
N THR A 364 -8.59 14.15 10.80
CA THR A 364 -8.29 14.76 12.10
C THR A 364 -9.41 15.70 12.60
N PRO A 365 -10.02 16.56 11.76
CA PRO A 365 -11.11 17.43 12.22
C PRO A 365 -12.34 16.64 12.68
N ILE A 366 -12.59 15.46 12.13
CA ILE A 366 -13.71 14.59 12.53
C ILE A 366 -13.45 13.98 13.92
N VAL A 367 -12.20 13.63 14.22
CA VAL A 367 -11.82 12.89 15.44
C VAL A 367 -11.47 13.85 16.59
N LEU A 368 -10.69 14.89 16.32
CA LEU A 368 -10.11 15.80 17.32
C LEU A 368 -10.63 17.25 17.23
N GLY A 369 -11.40 17.58 16.18
CA GLY A 369 -11.81 18.96 15.90
C GLY A 369 -10.80 19.73 15.06
N HIS A 370 -11.21 20.93 14.58
CA HIS A 370 -10.37 21.83 13.80
C HIS A 370 -9.23 22.40 14.64
N GLY A 371 -8.08 22.64 14.04
CA GLY A 371 -6.91 23.22 14.70
C GLY A 371 -6.23 22.27 15.70
N ALA A 372 -6.43 20.96 15.57
CA ALA A 372 -5.77 19.97 16.42
C ALA A 372 -4.25 20.09 16.38
N SER A 373 -3.57 19.79 17.49
CA SER A 373 -2.11 19.90 17.63
C SER A 373 -1.33 18.73 17.03
N VAL A 374 -2.03 17.66 16.62
CA VAL A 374 -1.47 16.45 15.99
C VAL A 374 -2.37 16.00 14.85
N SER A 375 -1.82 15.27 13.89
CA SER A 375 -2.57 14.55 12.85
C SER A 375 -2.79 13.10 13.28
N VAL A 376 -4.03 12.59 13.13
CA VAL A 376 -4.38 11.20 13.44
C VAL A 376 -4.86 10.47 12.19
N GLY A 377 -4.80 9.13 12.22
CA GLY A 377 -5.29 8.25 11.15
C GLY A 377 -4.23 7.80 10.13
N SER A 378 -3.02 8.36 10.14
CA SER A 378 -1.93 7.85 9.33
C SER A 378 -1.38 6.54 9.91
N GLN A 379 -1.23 5.52 9.06
CA GLN A 379 -0.83 4.18 9.48
C GLN A 379 0.38 3.72 8.67
N GLY A 380 1.30 2.98 9.30
CA GLY A 380 2.55 2.54 8.66
C GLY A 380 2.33 1.67 7.42
N ARG A 381 1.28 0.85 7.39
CA ARG A 381 0.92 0.03 6.22
C ARG A 381 0.72 0.83 4.93
N TYR A 382 0.39 2.11 5.02
CA TYR A 382 0.25 2.96 3.82
C TYR A 382 1.58 3.20 3.12
N PHE A 383 2.70 3.05 3.85
CA PHE A 383 4.04 3.35 3.34
C PHE A 383 4.83 2.10 2.95
N THR A 384 4.41 0.92 3.40
CA THR A 384 5.08 -0.35 3.07
C THR A 384 5.30 -0.54 1.56
N PRO A 385 4.35 -0.24 0.65
CA PRO A 385 4.57 -0.35 -0.79
C PRO A 385 5.71 0.54 -1.30
N PHE A 386 5.93 1.68 -0.68
CA PHE A 386 6.92 2.65 -1.12
C PHE A 386 8.36 2.31 -0.69
N LEU A 387 8.57 1.27 0.14
CA LEU A 387 9.92 0.81 0.49
C LEU A 387 10.75 0.44 -0.73
N ILE A 388 10.12 -0.02 -1.81
CA ILE A 388 10.81 -0.36 -3.05
C ILE A 388 11.46 0.86 -3.74
N LEU A 389 11.05 2.08 -3.40
CA LEU A 389 11.64 3.32 -3.94
C LEU A 389 13.09 3.54 -3.51
N PHE A 390 13.54 2.90 -2.42
CA PHE A 390 14.94 2.92 -2.00
C PHE A 390 15.83 1.99 -2.83
N LEU A 391 15.24 1.04 -3.60
CA LEU A 391 15.97 0.07 -4.40
C LEU A 391 16.99 0.73 -5.35
N PRO A 392 16.65 1.76 -6.16
CA PRO A 392 17.61 2.37 -7.08
C PRO A 392 18.79 3.03 -6.34
N LEU A 393 18.54 3.66 -5.20
CA LEU A 393 19.57 4.32 -4.41
C LEU A 393 20.55 3.31 -3.81
N VAL A 394 20.03 2.28 -3.13
CA VAL A 394 20.85 1.27 -2.43
C VAL A 394 21.61 0.40 -3.44
N ALA A 395 20.99 0.03 -4.57
CA ALA A 395 21.66 -0.72 -5.63
C ALA A 395 22.89 0.03 -6.17
N ASN A 396 22.82 1.35 -6.30
CA ASN A 396 23.95 2.19 -6.76
C ASN A 396 25.08 2.33 -5.72
N LEU A 397 24.80 2.12 -4.44
CA LEU A 397 25.83 2.16 -3.38
C LEU A 397 26.64 0.87 -3.29
N GLY A 398 26.08 -0.25 -3.74
CA GLY A 398 26.67 -1.57 -3.55
C GLY A 398 27.88 -1.81 -4.42
N LYS A 399 28.97 -2.31 -3.80
CA LYS A 399 30.18 -2.83 -4.46
C LYS A 399 30.28 -4.36 -4.34
N PHE A 400 29.27 -5.02 -3.76
CA PHE A 400 29.32 -6.44 -3.46
C PHE A 400 28.65 -7.25 -4.57
N GLU A 401 29.31 -8.31 -5.02
CA GLU A 401 28.72 -9.32 -5.88
C GLU A 401 27.99 -10.37 -5.04
N ILE A 402 26.69 -10.21 -4.89
CA ILE A 402 25.86 -11.13 -4.13
C ILE A 402 25.01 -11.97 -5.10
N SER A 403 25.11 -13.29 -4.96
CA SER A 403 24.35 -14.21 -5.80
C SER A 403 22.84 -14.04 -5.57
N GLN A 404 22.10 -13.76 -6.63
CA GLN A 404 20.62 -13.63 -6.63
C GLN A 404 19.94 -14.87 -6.01
N ASN A 405 20.48 -16.06 -6.23
CA ASN A 405 19.95 -17.30 -5.68
C ASN A 405 20.09 -17.39 -4.17
N LYS A 406 21.22 -16.93 -3.62
CA LYS A 406 21.42 -16.87 -2.17
C LYS A 406 20.47 -15.88 -1.52
N VAL A 407 20.32 -14.71 -2.15
CA VAL A 407 19.41 -13.67 -1.66
C VAL A 407 17.95 -14.14 -1.69
N LEU A 408 17.51 -14.77 -2.77
CA LEU A 408 16.17 -15.34 -2.86
C LEU A 408 15.92 -16.39 -1.77
N LYS A 409 16.91 -17.25 -1.48
CA LYS A 409 16.82 -18.24 -0.40
C LYS A 409 16.72 -17.58 0.98
N ILE A 410 17.58 -16.60 1.27
CA ILE A 410 17.55 -15.85 2.54
C ILE A 410 16.19 -15.15 2.70
N SER A 411 15.72 -14.45 1.67
CA SER A 411 14.42 -13.79 1.66
C SER A 411 13.27 -14.75 1.96
N THR A 412 13.31 -15.94 1.35
CA THR A 412 12.29 -16.98 1.57
C THR A 412 12.29 -17.48 3.00
N ILE A 413 13.47 -17.76 3.56
CA ILE A 413 13.60 -18.20 4.96
C ILE A 413 13.08 -17.13 5.91
N THR A 414 13.45 -15.87 5.71
CA THR A 414 13.00 -14.74 6.53
C THR A 414 11.47 -14.60 6.47
N LEU A 415 10.86 -14.70 5.30
CA LEU A 415 9.41 -14.66 5.14
C LEU A 415 8.70 -15.83 5.86
N LEU A 416 9.27 -17.04 5.82
CA LEU A 416 8.74 -18.17 6.58
C LEU A 416 8.84 -17.94 8.08
N VAL A 417 9.94 -17.38 8.59
CA VAL A 417 10.09 -17.02 10.01
C VAL A 417 9.07 -15.94 10.40
N ASN A 418 8.89 -14.90 9.60
CA ASN A 418 7.87 -13.88 9.79
C ASN A 418 6.46 -14.49 9.90
N PHE A 419 6.14 -15.39 9.00
CA PHE A 419 4.85 -16.08 8.96
C PHE A 419 4.63 -16.92 10.22
N LEU A 420 5.60 -17.75 10.63
CA LEU A 420 5.50 -18.59 11.81
C LEU A 420 5.36 -17.75 13.08
N ILE A 421 6.18 -16.72 13.25
CA ILE A 421 6.09 -15.82 14.41
C ILE A 421 4.75 -15.11 14.45
N SER A 422 4.24 -14.66 13.32
CA SER A 422 2.91 -14.04 13.25
C SER A 422 1.80 -15.01 13.71
N ILE A 423 1.85 -16.28 13.29
CA ILE A 423 0.90 -17.30 13.76
C ILE A 423 0.98 -17.49 15.27
N PHE A 424 2.21 -17.57 15.82
CA PHE A 424 2.44 -17.70 17.27
C PHE A 424 1.95 -16.49 18.07
N LEU A 425 1.86 -15.31 17.44
CA LEU A 425 1.27 -14.12 18.08
C LEU A 425 -0.26 -14.12 17.97
N ILE A 426 -0.81 -14.45 16.79
CA ILE A 426 -2.23 -14.37 16.48
C ILE A 426 -3.06 -15.39 17.26
N ILE A 427 -2.62 -16.65 17.30
CA ILE A 427 -3.42 -17.74 17.89
C ILE A 427 -3.63 -17.53 19.41
N PRO A 428 -2.58 -17.33 20.25
CA PRO A 428 -2.79 -17.13 21.68
C PRO A 428 -3.59 -15.86 22.00
N PHE A 429 -3.41 -14.82 21.18
CA PHE A 429 -4.05 -13.53 21.44
C PHE A 429 -5.57 -13.57 21.21
N TYR A 430 -6.00 -14.16 20.08
CA TYR A 430 -7.43 -14.14 19.70
C TYR A 430 -8.19 -15.39 20.11
N TRP A 431 -7.53 -16.55 20.20
CA TRP A 431 -8.21 -17.84 20.30
C TRP A 431 -7.96 -18.61 21.60
N MET A 432 -7.02 -18.15 22.44
CA MET A 432 -6.71 -18.70 23.77
C MET A 432 -6.93 -17.65 24.87
#